data_9566050af5255810a00d47cfd5806b48
#
_entry.id   9566050af5255810a00d47cfd5806b48
#
_cell.length_a   1.000
_cell.length_b   1.000
_cell.length_c   1.000
_cell.angle_alpha   90.00
_cell.angle_beta   90.00
_cell.angle_gamma   90.00
#
_symmetry.space_group_name_H-M   'P 1'
#
loop_
_entity.id
_entity.type
_entity.pdbx_description
1 polymer ?
#
loop_
_entity_poly.entity_id
_entity_poly.type
_entity_poly.pdbx_seq_one_letter_code
_entity_poly.pdbx_strand_id
1 'polypeptide(L)'
;MYHGTPATDAAALERQLRFIRLAFPVVPLEDIASGRNKNGRGRVALTFDDGLRNNVEVAYPILRELGLTATFFVCPGLIGRGEWLWNHEARERLKTLSQPALAELASFVGGPAEVEAFVEWMKTLKISARRRVEEAIREATPAFTPSREQREQFDLASWEALERLDPGVVTVGSHTMTHPILTSLSAEETEAELRESRVSLEQQLERPVTVFCYPNGELSDAVVENARRYYRSAVTVDPGTINGNADAYRLPRYAVHARRTRRLVRRMVLG
;
A
#
# COMPACT_ATOMS: atom_id res chain seq x y z
N MET A 1 9.55 -1.46 1.62
CA MET A 1 8.29 -1.05 0.98
C MET A 1 8.25 0.47 0.83
N TYR A 2 7.69 0.91 -0.27
CA TYR A 2 7.38 2.31 -0.58
C TYR A 2 5.87 2.48 -0.64
N HIS A 3 5.40 3.73 -0.55
CA HIS A 3 4.04 4.13 -0.92
C HIS A 3 4.14 5.11 -2.09
N GLY A 4 3.73 6.38 -1.92
CA GLY A 4 3.83 7.37 -2.97
C GLY A 4 5.26 7.72 -3.38
N THR A 5 5.45 7.90 -4.68
CA THR A 5 6.71 8.31 -5.32
C THR A 5 6.45 9.51 -6.24
N PRO A 6 6.09 10.69 -5.69
CA PRO A 6 5.78 11.85 -6.50
C PRO A 6 6.97 12.27 -7.36
N ALA A 7 6.73 12.97 -8.47
CA ALA A 7 7.76 13.39 -9.42
C ALA A 7 8.90 14.18 -8.76
N THR A 8 8.60 14.92 -7.69
CA THR A 8 9.59 15.64 -6.89
C THR A 8 10.60 14.73 -6.18
N ASP A 9 10.31 13.46 -6.04
CA ASP A 9 11.16 12.45 -5.40
C ASP A 9 11.91 11.58 -6.43
N ALA A 10 11.65 11.71 -7.73
CA ALA A 10 12.19 10.85 -8.78
C ALA A 10 13.71 10.69 -8.71
N ALA A 11 14.47 11.81 -8.65
CA ALA A 11 15.92 11.77 -8.58
C ALA A 11 16.44 11.16 -7.26
N ALA A 12 15.70 11.32 -6.16
CA ALA A 12 16.05 10.71 -4.88
C ALA A 12 15.79 9.20 -4.89
N LEU A 13 14.65 8.78 -5.46
CA LEU A 13 14.29 7.38 -5.66
C LEU A 13 15.31 6.68 -6.55
N GLU A 14 15.66 7.26 -7.68
CA GLU A 14 16.64 6.70 -8.61
C GLU A 14 18.00 6.47 -7.92
N ARG A 15 18.53 7.47 -7.22
CA ARG A 15 19.79 7.32 -6.47
C ARG A 15 19.71 6.20 -5.43
N GLN A 16 18.57 6.07 -4.74
CA GLN A 16 18.37 5.05 -3.73
C GLN A 16 18.29 3.66 -4.37
N LEU A 17 17.58 3.51 -5.49
CA LEU A 17 17.45 2.24 -6.22
C LEU A 17 18.79 1.82 -6.85
N ARG A 18 19.58 2.75 -7.39
CA ARG A 18 20.96 2.48 -7.85
C ARG A 18 21.83 1.96 -6.71
N PHE A 19 21.72 2.54 -5.52
CA PHE A 19 22.45 2.06 -4.33
C PHE A 19 21.99 0.64 -3.95
N ILE A 20 20.68 0.38 -3.88
CA ILE A 20 20.15 -0.95 -3.56
C ILE A 20 20.66 -2.00 -4.57
N ARG A 21 20.60 -1.69 -5.87
CA ARG A 21 21.08 -2.56 -6.95
C ARG A 21 22.57 -2.92 -6.80
N LEU A 22 23.40 -1.97 -6.37
CA LEU A 22 24.83 -2.21 -6.16
C LEU A 22 25.11 -3.04 -4.90
N ALA A 23 24.31 -2.84 -3.85
CA ALA A 23 24.53 -3.46 -2.55
C ALA A 23 23.93 -4.87 -2.43
N PHE A 24 22.80 -5.13 -3.13
CA PHE A 24 22.01 -6.35 -2.98
C PHE A 24 21.49 -6.86 -4.32
N PRO A 25 21.38 -8.20 -4.49
CA PRO A 25 20.56 -8.77 -5.54
C PRO A 25 19.08 -8.41 -5.30
N VAL A 26 18.48 -7.68 -6.26
CA VAL A 26 17.03 -7.41 -6.25
C VAL A 26 16.33 -8.53 -7.01
N VAL A 27 15.33 -9.14 -6.38
CA VAL A 27 14.62 -10.30 -6.89
C VAL A 27 13.10 -10.12 -6.75
N PRO A 28 12.28 -10.85 -7.53
CA PRO A 28 10.84 -10.87 -7.33
C PRO A 28 10.48 -11.29 -5.88
N LEU A 29 9.37 -10.75 -5.37
CA LEU A 29 8.89 -11.08 -4.03
C LEU A 29 8.60 -12.58 -3.86
N GLU A 30 8.05 -13.21 -4.89
CA GLU A 30 7.76 -14.64 -4.91
C GLU A 30 9.00 -15.52 -4.70
N ASP A 31 10.15 -15.08 -5.18
CA ASP A 31 11.41 -15.81 -4.97
C ASP A 31 11.88 -15.76 -3.52
N ILE A 32 11.59 -14.66 -2.83
CA ILE A 32 11.83 -14.55 -1.38
C ILE A 32 10.80 -15.41 -0.63
N ALA A 33 9.52 -15.26 -0.94
CA ALA A 33 8.42 -15.95 -0.28
C ALA A 33 8.50 -17.48 -0.40
N SER A 34 8.96 -17.99 -1.56
CA SER A 34 9.12 -19.44 -1.79
C SER A 34 10.39 -20.03 -1.18
N GLY A 35 11.24 -19.22 -0.58
CA GLY A 35 12.54 -19.68 -0.07
C GLY A 35 13.51 -20.19 -1.15
N ARG A 36 13.21 -19.98 -2.43
CA ARG A 36 14.10 -20.36 -3.53
C ARG A 36 15.40 -19.55 -3.43
N ASN A 37 16.51 -20.23 -3.55
CA ASN A 37 17.86 -19.66 -3.48
C ASN A 37 18.33 -19.21 -2.09
N LYS A 38 18.84 -20.17 -1.32
CA LYS A 38 19.45 -19.94 0.01
C LYS A 38 20.93 -19.52 -0.04
N ASN A 39 21.44 -19.07 -1.18
CA ASN A 39 22.88 -18.80 -1.34
C ASN A 39 23.26 -17.44 -0.74
N GLY A 40 23.61 -17.43 0.52
CA GLY A 40 24.63 -16.63 1.21
C GLY A 40 24.60 -15.11 1.22
N ARG A 41 24.05 -14.41 0.21
CA ARG A 41 23.92 -12.95 0.20
C ARG A 41 22.47 -12.53 0.45
N GLY A 42 22.28 -11.59 1.36
CA GLY A 42 20.97 -10.97 1.58
C GLY A 42 20.36 -10.45 0.27
N ARG A 43 19.13 -10.86 -0.01
CA ARG A 43 18.37 -10.43 -1.20
C ARG A 43 17.28 -9.45 -0.79
N VAL A 44 16.87 -8.60 -1.72
CA VAL A 44 15.85 -7.58 -1.48
C VAL A 44 14.74 -7.73 -2.52
N ALA A 45 13.47 -7.70 -2.06
CA ALA A 45 12.33 -7.44 -2.93
C ALA A 45 11.86 -5.99 -2.72
N LEU A 46 11.58 -5.32 -3.82
CA LEU A 46 11.02 -3.97 -3.81
C LEU A 46 9.50 -4.07 -3.86
N THR A 47 8.81 -3.35 -2.99
CA THR A 47 7.35 -3.32 -2.97
C THR A 47 6.84 -1.88 -2.87
N PHE A 48 5.73 -1.61 -3.56
CA PHE A 48 5.04 -0.33 -3.57
C PHE A 48 3.56 -0.59 -3.26
N ASP A 49 3.05 0.06 -2.22
CA ASP A 49 1.70 -0.16 -1.74
C ASP A 49 0.73 0.89 -2.32
N ASP A 50 -0.58 0.68 -2.14
CA ASP A 50 -1.70 1.58 -2.46
C ASP A 50 -2.09 1.64 -3.94
N GLY A 51 -1.27 1.22 -4.88
CA GLY A 51 -1.58 1.29 -6.32
C GLY A 51 -1.64 2.72 -6.86
N LEU A 52 -0.82 3.61 -6.33
CA LEU A 52 -0.82 5.02 -6.69
C LEU A 52 -0.33 5.25 -8.12
N ARG A 53 -0.92 6.24 -8.81
CA ARG A 53 -0.56 6.64 -10.18
C ARG A 53 0.93 6.97 -10.31
N ASN A 54 1.50 7.65 -9.31
CA ASN A 54 2.91 8.01 -9.33
C ASN A 54 3.86 6.80 -9.26
N ASN A 55 3.42 5.64 -8.78
CA ASN A 55 4.23 4.42 -8.85
C ASN A 55 4.40 3.96 -10.30
N VAL A 56 3.36 4.12 -11.14
CA VAL A 56 3.42 3.79 -12.57
C VAL A 56 4.14 4.87 -13.36
N GLU A 57 3.88 6.16 -13.08
CA GLU A 57 4.43 7.27 -13.86
C GLU A 57 5.88 7.60 -13.50
N VAL A 58 6.31 7.34 -12.26
CA VAL A 58 7.64 7.71 -11.75
C VAL A 58 8.50 6.50 -11.39
N ALA A 59 8.01 5.59 -10.54
CA ALA A 59 8.84 4.47 -10.09
C ALA A 59 9.07 3.43 -11.21
N TYR A 60 8.04 3.07 -11.97
CA TYR A 60 8.15 2.05 -13.03
C TYR A 60 9.20 2.40 -14.11
N PRO A 61 9.24 3.61 -14.70
CA PRO A 61 10.29 3.97 -15.65
C PRO A 61 11.70 3.81 -15.08
N ILE A 62 11.92 4.22 -13.82
CA ILE A 62 13.21 4.09 -13.14
C ILE A 62 13.58 2.61 -12.92
N LEU A 63 12.62 1.79 -12.47
CA LEU A 63 12.82 0.35 -12.28
C LEU A 63 13.22 -0.32 -13.60
N ARG A 64 12.52 -0.01 -14.67
CA ARG A 64 12.79 -0.55 -16.02
C ARG A 64 14.18 -0.14 -16.51
N GLU A 65 14.54 1.13 -16.40
CA GLU A 65 15.87 1.62 -16.80
C GLU A 65 16.99 0.94 -16.00
N LEU A 66 16.79 0.72 -14.72
CA LEU A 66 17.76 0.07 -13.85
C LEU A 66 17.76 -1.47 -13.95
N GLY A 67 16.85 -2.08 -14.71
CA GLY A 67 16.69 -3.53 -14.78
C GLY A 67 16.35 -4.16 -13.44
N LEU A 68 15.51 -3.48 -12.65
CA LEU A 68 15.05 -3.93 -11.34
C LEU A 68 13.62 -4.45 -11.41
N THR A 69 13.31 -5.43 -10.56
CA THR A 69 11.93 -5.94 -10.40
C THR A 69 11.29 -5.36 -9.14
N ALA A 70 9.96 -5.22 -9.16
CA ALA A 70 9.17 -4.79 -8.01
C ALA A 70 7.77 -5.43 -8.01
N THR A 71 7.09 -5.35 -6.86
CA THR A 71 5.67 -5.69 -6.72
C THR A 71 4.88 -4.42 -6.40
N PHE A 72 3.82 -4.15 -7.17
CA PHE A 72 2.86 -3.08 -6.88
C PHE A 72 1.58 -3.69 -6.30
N PHE A 73 1.24 -3.34 -5.06
CA PHE A 73 0.01 -3.77 -4.41
C PHE A 73 -1.12 -2.79 -4.67
N VAL A 74 -2.23 -3.28 -5.23
CA VAL A 74 -3.29 -2.46 -5.84
C VAL A 74 -4.64 -2.77 -5.21
N CYS A 75 -5.48 -1.74 -5.05
CA CYS A 75 -6.87 -1.83 -4.60
C CYS A 75 -7.83 -1.69 -5.78
N PRO A 76 -8.23 -2.78 -6.46
CA PRO A 76 -8.97 -2.73 -7.72
C PRO A 76 -10.35 -2.05 -7.62
N GLY A 77 -11.02 -2.15 -6.48
CA GLY A 77 -12.33 -1.57 -6.28
C GLY A 77 -12.39 -0.03 -6.27
N LEU A 78 -11.24 0.62 -6.19
CA LEU A 78 -11.12 2.08 -6.19
C LEU A 78 -10.67 2.64 -7.55
N ILE A 79 -10.14 1.79 -8.44
CA ILE A 79 -9.64 2.21 -9.75
C ILE A 79 -10.81 2.69 -10.63
N GLY A 80 -10.63 3.80 -11.29
CA GLY A 80 -11.63 4.38 -12.20
C GLY A 80 -12.77 5.13 -11.53
N ARG A 81 -12.84 5.14 -10.19
CA ARG A 81 -13.87 5.88 -9.44
C ARG A 81 -13.50 7.33 -9.16
N GLY A 82 -12.23 7.70 -9.34
CA GLY A 82 -11.70 9.01 -8.95
C GLY A 82 -11.62 9.20 -7.44
N GLU A 83 -11.71 8.11 -6.69
CA GLU A 83 -11.63 8.08 -5.24
C GLU A 83 -10.20 7.81 -4.80
N TRP A 84 -9.81 8.38 -3.68
CA TRP A 84 -8.57 8.04 -3.00
C TRP A 84 -8.80 6.95 -1.96
N LEU A 85 -7.73 6.38 -1.42
CA LEU A 85 -7.84 5.58 -0.22
C LEU A 85 -8.44 6.43 0.91
N TRP A 86 -9.35 5.85 1.67
CA TRP A 86 -10.13 6.55 2.70
C TRP A 86 -9.30 7.39 3.67
N ASN A 87 -8.12 6.89 4.07
CA ASN A 87 -7.22 7.58 5.01
C ASN A 87 -6.55 8.82 4.38
N HIS A 88 -6.27 8.79 3.08
CA HIS A 88 -5.76 9.95 2.34
C HIS A 88 -6.86 10.97 2.15
N GLU A 89 -8.04 10.54 1.69
CA GLU A 89 -9.20 11.43 1.49
C GLU A 89 -9.60 12.11 2.80
N ALA A 90 -9.78 11.34 3.88
CA ALA A 90 -10.14 11.87 5.18
C ALA A 90 -9.14 12.92 5.66
N ARG A 91 -7.84 12.61 5.61
CA ARG A 91 -6.78 13.52 6.04
C ARG A 91 -6.82 14.84 5.27
N GLU A 92 -6.90 14.78 3.95
CA GLU A 92 -6.85 16.00 3.12
C GLU A 92 -8.13 16.84 3.26
N ARG A 93 -9.30 16.21 3.43
CA ARG A 93 -10.54 16.92 3.74
C ARG A 93 -10.50 17.57 5.11
N LEU A 94 -10.07 16.87 6.15
CA LEU A 94 -9.97 17.42 7.52
C LEU A 94 -9.02 18.62 7.61
N LYS A 95 -7.94 18.64 6.82
CA LYS A 95 -7.03 19.79 6.71
C LYS A 95 -7.67 21.07 6.17
N THR A 96 -8.81 20.98 5.48
CA THR A 96 -9.53 22.16 4.95
C THR A 96 -10.43 22.82 6.01
N LEU A 97 -10.73 22.13 7.10
CA LEU A 97 -11.56 22.66 8.17
C LEU A 97 -10.79 23.65 9.04
N SER A 98 -11.47 24.71 9.48
CA SER A 98 -10.96 25.55 10.57
C SER A 98 -10.94 24.77 11.87
N GLN A 99 -10.10 25.18 12.84
CA GLN A 99 -10.03 24.48 14.12
C GLN A 99 -11.37 24.38 14.85
N PRO A 100 -12.25 25.40 14.87
CA PRO A 100 -13.59 25.26 15.44
C PRO A 100 -14.46 24.22 14.69
N ALA A 101 -14.45 24.23 13.36
CA ALA A 101 -15.23 23.28 12.56
C ALA A 101 -14.72 21.83 12.75
N LEU A 102 -13.42 21.63 12.83
CA LEU A 102 -12.84 20.32 13.15
C LEU A 102 -13.24 19.86 14.56
N ALA A 103 -13.25 20.74 15.53
CA ALA A 103 -13.69 20.42 16.91
C ALA A 103 -15.18 20.06 16.96
N GLU A 104 -16.02 20.76 16.20
CA GLU A 104 -17.45 20.47 16.09
C GLU A 104 -17.69 19.08 15.47
N LEU A 105 -17.05 18.80 14.33
CA LEU A 105 -17.12 17.49 13.69
C LEU A 105 -16.61 16.38 14.62
N ALA A 106 -15.47 16.58 15.27
CA ALA A 106 -14.89 15.64 16.22
C ALA A 106 -15.85 15.34 17.38
N SER A 107 -16.49 16.37 17.94
CA SER A 107 -17.51 16.21 18.99
C SER A 107 -18.74 15.42 18.49
N PHE A 108 -19.17 15.68 17.25
CA PHE A 108 -20.33 15.01 16.65
C PHE A 108 -20.10 13.51 16.47
N VAL A 109 -18.91 13.12 15.99
CA VAL A 109 -18.59 11.71 15.73
C VAL A 109 -17.90 10.99 16.90
N GLY A 110 -17.53 11.70 17.96
CA GLY A 110 -16.82 11.16 19.12
C GLY A 110 -15.33 10.93 18.89
N GLY A 111 -14.72 11.68 17.97
CA GLY A 111 -13.31 11.60 17.60
C GLY A 111 -12.44 12.72 18.22
N PRO A 112 -11.12 12.68 18.03
CA PRO A 112 -10.21 13.73 18.45
C PRO A 112 -10.22 14.95 17.50
N ALA A 113 -10.00 16.15 18.04
CA ALA A 113 -10.02 17.41 17.27
C ALA A 113 -8.63 17.81 16.70
N GLU A 114 -7.84 16.82 16.27
CA GLU A 114 -6.55 17.02 15.62
C GLU A 114 -6.47 16.05 14.43
N VAL A 115 -6.03 16.52 13.26
CA VAL A 115 -6.17 15.78 11.99
C VAL A 115 -5.51 14.40 12.01
N GLU A 116 -4.25 14.31 12.44
CA GLU A 116 -3.56 13.02 12.42
C GLU A 116 -4.11 12.07 13.49
N ALA A 117 -4.43 12.58 14.68
CA ALA A 117 -5.07 11.80 15.72
C ALA A 117 -6.47 11.32 15.29
N PHE A 118 -7.23 12.15 14.56
CA PHE A 118 -8.52 11.78 14.00
C PHE A 118 -8.41 10.60 13.01
N VAL A 119 -7.48 10.68 12.09
CA VAL A 119 -7.26 9.60 11.10
C VAL A 119 -6.77 8.31 11.79
N GLU A 120 -5.88 8.42 12.78
CA GLU A 120 -5.45 7.25 13.57
C GLU A 120 -6.60 6.65 14.38
N TRP A 121 -7.46 7.47 14.99
CA TRP A 121 -8.67 7.02 15.66
C TRP A 121 -9.63 6.29 14.68
N MET A 122 -9.82 6.80 13.47
CA MET A 122 -10.66 6.14 12.47
C MET A 122 -10.18 4.71 12.16
N LYS A 123 -8.88 4.42 12.28
CA LYS A 123 -8.34 3.07 12.10
C LYS A 123 -8.83 2.08 13.15
N THR A 124 -9.18 2.54 14.34
CA THR A 124 -9.66 1.69 15.44
C THR A 124 -11.15 1.34 15.35
N LEU A 125 -11.88 1.97 14.43
CA LEU A 125 -13.32 1.82 14.30
C LEU A 125 -13.69 0.54 13.53
N LYS A 126 -14.82 -0.07 13.90
CA LYS A 126 -15.49 -1.05 13.04
C LYS A 126 -15.86 -0.41 11.71
N ILE A 127 -15.84 -1.18 10.63
CA ILE A 127 -16.03 -0.68 9.26
C ILE A 127 -17.32 0.16 9.10
N SER A 128 -18.44 -0.27 9.70
CA SER A 128 -19.70 0.47 9.62
C SER A 128 -19.65 1.83 10.33
N ALA A 129 -18.94 1.92 11.45
CA ALA A 129 -18.73 3.19 12.16
C ALA A 129 -17.77 4.10 11.37
N ARG A 130 -16.68 3.54 10.84
CA ARG A 130 -15.74 4.30 10.00
C ARG A 130 -16.43 4.90 8.78
N ARG A 131 -17.26 4.13 8.05
CA ARG A 131 -17.99 4.63 6.87
C ARG A 131 -18.91 5.80 7.22
N ARG A 132 -19.59 5.77 8.39
CA ARG A 132 -20.38 6.93 8.84
C ARG A 132 -19.53 8.16 9.13
N VAL A 133 -18.32 7.96 9.69
CA VAL A 133 -17.38 9.07 9.91
C VAL A 133 -16.86 9.64 8.59
N GLU A 134 -16.54 8.79 7.61
CA GLU A 134 -16.15 9.21 6.25
C GLU A 134 -17.26 10.06 5.59
N GLU A 135 -18.52 9.66 5.73
CA GLU A 135 -19.67 10.43 5.24
C GLU A 135 -19.81 11.78 5.95
N ALA A 136 -19.72 11.80 7.28
CA ALA A 136 -19.76 13.06 8.04
C ALA A 136 -18.61 14.02 7.66
N ILE A 137 -17.41 13.49 7.37
CA ILE A 137 -16.30 14.30 6.86
C ILE A 137 -16.64 14.89 5.48
N ARG A 138 -17.24 14.11 4.57
CA ARG A 138 -17.64 14.59 3.24
C ARG A 138 -18.71 15.66 3.34
N GLU A 139 -19.70 15.47 4.21
CA GLU A 139 -20.76 16.46 4.48
C GLU A 139 -20.22 17.76 5.08
N ALA A 140 -19.25 17.68 5.99
CA ALA A 140 -18.59 18.85 6.56
C ALA A 140 -17.64 19.57 5.60
N THR A 141 -17.30 18.95 4.47
CA THR A 141 -16.34 19.48 3.49
C THR A 141 -16.89 19.43 2.05
N PRO A 142 -18.09 19.94 1.75
CA PRO A 142 -18.73 19.79 0.44
C PRO A 142 -17.99 20.52 -0.69
N ALA A 143 -17.26 21.58 -0.37
CA ALA A 143 -16.46 22.34 -1.32
C ALA A 143 -15.06 21.76 -1.59
N PHE A 144 -14.70 20.65 -0.94
CA PHE A 144 -13.39 20.05 -1.13
C PHE A 144 -13.17 19.63 -2.58
N THR A 145 -12.15 20.18 -3.18
CA THR A 145 -11.66 19.79 -4.51
C THR A 145 -10.16 19.58 -4.42
N PRO A 146 -9.66 18.38 -4.76
CA PRO A 146 -8.23 18.11 -4.68
C PRO A 146 -7.40 19.05 -5.56
N SER A 147 -6.31 19.60 -5.02
CA SER A 147 -5.32 20.35 -5.78
C SER A 147 -4.57 19.42 -6.75
N ARG A 148 -3.85 20.03 -7.71
CA ARG A 148 -3.00 19.27 -8.62
C ARG A 148 -1.95 18.45 -7.87
N GLU A 149 -1.32 19.04 -6.85
CA GLU A 149 -0.27 18.36 -6.04
C GLU A 149 -0.86 17.19 -5.27
N GLN A 150 -2.06 17.35 -4.69
CA GLN A 150 -2.76 16.26 -4.01
C GLN A 150 -3.11 15.14 -4.98
N ARG A 151 -3.56 15.46 -6.21
CA ARG A 151 -3.81 14.45 -7.25
C ARG A 151 -2.55 13.72 -7.68
N GLU A 152 -1.44 14.44 -7.85
CA GLU A 152 -0.14 13.82 -8.15
C GLU A 152 0.34 12.90 -7.02
N GLN A 153 -0.07 13.15 -5.78
CA GLN A 153 0.32 12.36 -4.62
C GLN A 153 -0.59 11.16 -4.36
N PHE A 154 -1.91 11.30 -4.55
CA PHE A 154 -2.88 10.33 -4.05
C PHE A 154 -3.78 9.69 -5.12
N ASP A 155 -3.80 10.17 -6.37
CA ASP A 155 -4.56 9.51 -7.41
C ASP A 155 -4.06 8.10 -7.64
N LEU A 156 -4.99 7.17 -7.84
CA LEU A 156 -4.68 5.78 -8.16
C LEU A 156 -4.31 5.64 -9.66
N ALA A 157 -3.56 4.60 -9.95
CA ALA A 157 -3.27 4.20 -11.32
C ALA A 157 -4.56 3.80 -12.04
N SER A 158 -4.65 4.07 -13.35
CA SER A 158 -5.75 3.56 -14.16
C SER A 158 -5.51 2.10 -14.57
N TRP A 159 -6.58 1.40 -14.96
CA TRP A 159 -6.47 0.06 -15.50
C TRP A 159 -5.54 0.00 -16.71
N GLU A 160 -5.70 0.92 -17.68
CA GLU A 160 -4.82 1.01 -18.84
C GLU A 160 -3.34 1.17 -18.48
N ALA A 161 -3.04 1.94 -17.42
CA ALA A 161 -1.66 2.12 -16.97
C ALA A 161 -1.09 0.85 -16.36
N LEU A 162 -1.90 0.10 -15.59
CA LEU A 162 -1.51 -1.19 -15.01
C LEU A 162 -1.34 -2.30 -16.06
N GLU A 163 -2.21 -2.35 -17.06
CA GLU A 163 -2.15 -3.31 -18.17
C GLU A 163 -0.86 -3.17 -19.00
N ARG A 164 -0.37 -1.94 -19.15
CA ARG A 164 0.88 -1.63 -19.88
C ARG A 164 2.16 -1.93 -19.11
N LEU A 165 2.07 -2.30 -17.84
CA LEU A 165 3.25 -2.67 -17.07
C LEU A 165 3.86 -3.96 -17.63
N ASP A 166 5.17 -3.93 -17.88
CA ASP A 166 5.93 -5.13 -18.25
C ASP A 166 5.97 -6.10 -17.06
N PRO A 167 5.40 -7.32 -17.20
CA PRO A 167 5.41 -8.31 -16.12
C PRO A 167 6.82 -8.80 -15.73
N GLY A 168 7.81 -8.60 -16.60
CA GLY A 168 9.21 -8.86 -16.27
C GLY A 168 9.82 -7.80 -15.35
N VAL A 169 9.17 -6.64 -15.19
CA VAL A 169 9.61 -5.54 -14.32
C VAL A 169 8.70 -5.44 -13.09
N VAL A 170 7.37 -5.48 -13.28
CA VAL A 170 6.42 -5.29 -12.19
C VAL A 170 5.43 -6.45 -12.12
N THR A 171 5.42 -7.13 -10.97
CA THR A 171 4.32 -8.01 -10.56
C THR A 171 3.24 -7.18 -9.89
N VAL A 172 1.98 -7.35 -10.25
CA VAL A 172 0.85 -6.75 -9.53
C VAL A 172 0.39 -7.72 -8.45
N GLY A 173 0.31 -7.23 -7.22
CA GLY A 173 -0.26 -7.92 -6.06
C GLY A 173 -1.55 -7.26 -5.59
N SER A 174 -2.31 -7.95 -4.75
CA SER A 174 -3.55 -7.43 -4.19
C SER A 174 -3.31 -6.68 -2.88
N HIS A 175 -4.07 -5.58 -2.70
CA HIS A 175 -4.14 -4.80 -1.45
C HIS A 175 -5.57 -4.66 -0.95
N THR A 176 -6.39 -5.74 -1.06
CA THR A 176 -7.84 -5.77 -0.86
C THR A 176 -8.62 -5.02 -1.97
N MET A 177 -9.95 -5.08 -1.94
CA MET A 177 -10.80 -4.33 -2.88
C MET A 177 -10.76 -2.83 -2.60
N THR A 178 -10.94 -2.44 -1.32
CA THR A 178 -11.23 -1.05 -0.93
C THR A 178 -10.34 -0.53 0.19
N HIS A 179 -9.22 -1.20 0.48
CA HIS A 179 -8.27 -0.83 1.52
C HIS A 179 -8.89 -0.75 2.94
N PRO A 180 -9.75 -1.68 3.38
CA PRO A 180 -10.20 -1.71 4.76
C PRO A 180 -9.12 -2.28 5.68
N ILE A 181 -9.20 -1.97 6.96
CA ILE A 181 -8.45 -2.68 7.99
C ILE A 181 -9.19 -4.01 8.24
N LEU A 182 -8.59 -5.13 7.81
CA LEU A 182 -9.26 -6.42 7.77
C LEU A 182 -9.75 -6.91 9.14
N THR A 183 -9.06 -6.54 10.22
CA THR A 183 -9.47 -6.88 11.59
C THR A 183 -10.72 -6.13 12.06
N SER A 184 -11.16 -5.11 11.31
CA SER A 184 -12.40 -4.37 11.58
C SER A 184 -13.64 -4.95 10.90
N LEU A 185 -13.45 -5.97 10.04
CA LEU A 185 -14.48 -6.60 9.21
C LEU A 185 -15.04 -7.87 9.87
N SER A 186 -16.22 -8.34 9.39
CA SER A 186 -16.69 -9.71 9.62
C SER A 186 -15.84 -10.71 8.82
N ALA A 187 -16.02 -12.00 9.10
CA ALA A 187 -15.34 -13.06 8.35
C ALA A 187 -15.75 -13.06 6.88
N GLU A 188 -17.04 -12.86 6.60
CA GLU A 188 -17.62 -12.81 5.25
C GLU A 188 -17.11 -11.58 4.48
N GLU A 189 -17.05 -10.41 5.12
CA GLU A 189 -16.51 -9.19 4.51
C GLU A 189 -15.01 -9.35 4.23
N THR A 190 -14.25 -9.95 5.15
CA THR A 190 -12.82 -10.24 4.96
C THR A 190 -12.61 -11.18 3.77
N GLU A 191 -13.40 -12.25 3.68
CA GLU A 191 -13.32 -13.18 2.55
C GLU A 191 -13.65 -12.50 1.23
N ALA A 192 -14.71 -11.67 1.19
CA ALA A 192 -15.08 -10.91 0.01
C ALA A 192 -13.94 -9.98 -0.45
N GLU A 193 -13.37 -9.18 0.45
CA GLU A 193 -12.25 -8.27 0.16
C GLU A 193 -11.05 -9.01 -0.43
N LEU A 194 -10.69 -10.18 0.09
CA LEU A 194 -9.57 -10.98 -0.38
C LEU A 194 -9.84 -11.65 -1.73
N ARG A 195 -11.01 -12.30 -1.85
CA ARG A 195 -11.40 -13.05 -3.05
C ARG A 195 -11.65 -12.12 -4.24
N GLU A 196 -12.49 -11.10 -4.03
CA GLU A 196 -12.94 -10.23 -5.11
C GLU A 196 -11.81 -9.35 -5.64
N SER A 197 -10.90 -8.88 -4.76
CA SER A 197 -9.73 -8.15 -5.22
C SER A 197 -8.82 -8.99 -6.12
N ARG A 198 -8.58 -10.25 -5.75
CA ARG A 198 -7.82 -11.18 -6.60
C ARG A 198 -8.52 -11.40 -7.93
N VAL A 199 -9.80 -11.78 -7.92
CA VAL A 199 -10.57 -12.07 -9.13
C VAL A 199 -10.61 -10.86 -10.06
N SER A 200 -10.88 -9.66 -9.51
CA SER A 200 -10.91 -8.42 -10.29
C SER A 200 -9.56 -8.13 -10.96
N LEU A 201 -8.46 -8.24 -10.22
CA LEU A 201 -7.12 -8.03 -10.78
C LEU A 201 -6.76 -9.07 -11.85
N GLU A 202 -7.03 -10.37 -11.59
CA GLU A 202 -6.74 -11.45 -12.55
C GLU A 202 -7.56 -11.31 -13.83
N GLN A 203 -8.83 -10.92 -13.73
CA GLN A 203 -9.70 -10.70 -14.88
C GLN A 203 -9.25 -9.50 -15.72
N GLN A 204 -8.90 -8.39 -15.08
CA GLN A 204 -8.55 -7.16 -15.79
C GLN A 204 -7.14 -7.24 -16.41
N LEU A 205 -6.20 -7.86 -15.69
CA LEU A 205 -4.80 -7.89 -16.13
C LEU A 205 -4.44 -9.14 -16.93
N GLU A 206 -5.34 -10.12 -17.00
CA GLU A 206 -5.11 -11.44 -17.63
C GLU A 206 -3.84 -12.14 -17.11
N ARG A 207 -3.53 -11.94 -15.82
CA ARG A 207 -2.32 -12.45 -15.15
C ARG A 207 -2.65 -13.00 -13.78
N PRO A 208 -1.95 -14.03 -13.30
CA PRO A 208 -2.16 -14.54 -11.94
C PRO A 208 -1.74 -13.51 -10.89
N VAL A 209 -2.54 -13.36 -9.83
CA VAL A 209 -2.27 -12.53 -8.66
C VAL A 209 -2.04 -13.42 -7.46
N THR A 210 -0.78 -13.61 -7.08
CA THR A 210 -0.35 -14.62 -6.11
C THR A 210 0.12 -14.06 -4.78
N VAL A 211 0.34 -12.75 -4.71
CA VAL A 211 0.87 -12.07 -3.52
C VAL A 211 -0.11 -11.04 -2.99
N PHE A 212 -0.12 -10.89 -1.67
CA PHE A 212 -1.05 -10.03 -0.95
C PHE A 212 -0.30 -9.09 0.02
N CYS A 213 -0.86 -7.90 0.25
CA CYS A 213 -0.40 -6.97 1.28
C CYS A 213 -1.57 -6.60 2.20
N TYR A 214 -1.39 -6.79 3.50
CA TYR A 214 -2.40 -6.39 4.50
C TYR A 214 -2.44 -4.86 4.62
N PRO A 215 -3.61 -4.20 4.38
CA PRO A 215 -3.76 -2.77 4.62
C PRO A 215 -3.39 -2.40 6.05
N ASN A 216 -2.59 -1.34 6.22
CA ASN A 216 -2.07 -0.88 7.51
C ASN A 216 -1.20 -1.94 8.25
N GLY A 217 -1.00 -3.13 7.68
CA GLY A 217 -0.27 -4.24 8.29
C GLY A 217 -1.02 -4.98 9.38
N GLU A 218 -2.27 -4.59 9.68
CA GLU A 218 -3.06 -5.23 10.72
C GLU A 218 -3.61 -6.57 10.28
N LEU A 219 -3.40 -7.58 11.12
CA LEU A 219 -3.81 -8.96 10.85
C LEU A 219 -4.16 -9.70 12.15
N SER A 220 -4.96 -10.74 12.01
CA SER A 220 -5.24 -11.76 13.03
C SER A 220 -5.00 -13.15 12.41
N ASP A 221 -4.97 -14.19 13.23
CA ASP A 221 -4.85 -15.56 12.72
C ASP A 221 -5.98 -15.89 11.73
N ALA A 222 -7.21 -15.47 12.01
CA ALA A 222 -8.34 -15.67 11.13
C ALA A 222 -8.18 -14.96 9.77
N VAL A 223 -7.66 -13.73 9.75
CA VAL A 223 -7.35 -12.99 8.52
C VAL A 223 -6.25 -13.70 7.72
N VAL A 224 -5.22 -14.20 8.40
CA VAL A 224 -4.12 -14.95 7.76
C VAL A 224 -4.64 -16.25 7.14
N GLU A 225 -5.47 -17.01 7.86
CA GLU A 225 -6.05 -18.24 7.32
C GLU A 225 -6.96 -17.98 6.10
N ASN A 226 -7.70 -16.87 6.09
CA ASN A 226 -8.44 -16.45 4.90
C ASN A 226 -7.49 -16.09 3.74
N ALA A 227 -6.41 -15.36 3.99
CA ALA A 227 -5.43 -15.02 2.95
C ALA A 227 -4.77 -16.27 2.33
N ARG A 228 -4.50 -17.32 3.12
CA ARG A 228 -3.96 -18.61 2.65
C ARG A 228 -4.81 -19.29 1.59
N ARG A 229 -6.12 -19.05 1.59
CA ARG A 229 -7.08 -19.64 0.63
C ARG A 229 -6.95 -19.03 -0.77
N TYR A 230 -6.47 -17.79 -0.85
CA TYR A 230 -6.48 -17.01 -2.09
C TYR A 230 -5.09 -16.67 -2.62
N TYR A 231 -4.09 -16.56 -1.78
CA TYR A 231 -2.75 -16.12 -2.16
C TYR A 231 -1.69 -17.15 -1.78
N ARG A 232 -0.51 -17.05 -2.38
CA ARG A 232 0.65 -17.92 -2.06
C ARG A 232 1.51 -17.34 -0.96
N SER A 233 1.48 -16.00 -0.80
CA SER A 233 2.21 -15.30 0.26
C SER A 233 1.60 -13.94 0.54
N ALA A 234 1.89 -13.40 1.74
CA ALA A 234 1.44 -12.07 2.12
C ALA A 234 2.53 -11.34 2.91
N VAL A 235 2.53 -10.00 2.77
CA VAL A 235 3.48 -9.11 3.41
C VAL A 235 2.81 -8.21 4.44
N THR A 236 3.51 -7.92 5.53
CA THR A 236 3.08 -7.02 6.61
C THR A 236 3.83 -5.67 6.53
N VAL A 237 3.58 -4.79 7.47
CA VAL A 237 4.37 -3.57 7.70
C VAL A 237 5.38 -3.72 8.84
N ASP A 238 5.41 -4.86 9.51
CA ASP A 238 6.33 -5.13 10.61
C ASP A 238 7.77 -5.07 10.09
N PRO A 239 8.65 -4.32 10.75
CA PRO A 239 10.03 -4.24 10.33
C PRO A 239 10.78 -5.55 10.63
N GLY A 240 11.50 -6.07 9.63
CA GLY A 240 12.28 -7.29 9.83
C GLY A 240 12.92 -7.83 8.57
N THR A 241 13.77 -8.84 8.76
CA THR A 241 14.39 -9.64 7.71
C THR A 241 13.72 -11.00 7.63
N ILE A 242 13.66 -11.56 6.42
CA ILE A 242 13.04 -12.86 6.16
C ILE A 242 14.11 -13.93 6.30
N ASN A 243 13.96 -14.79 7.30
CA ASN A 243 14.81 -15.95 7.55
C ASN A 243 14.16 -17.23 7.02
N GLY A 244 14.92 -18.31 6.88
CA GLY A 244 14.51 -19.54 6.20
C GLY A 244 13.25 -20.27 6.72
N ASN A 245 12.73 -19.90 7.90
CA ASN A 245 11.53 -20.46 8.53
C ASN A 245 10.41 -19.40 8.69
N ALA A 246 10.49 -18.26 7.99
CA ALA A 246 9.46 -17.24 8.07
C ALA A 246 8.12 -17.76 7.51
N ASP A 247 7.02 -17.41 8.18
CA ASP A 247 5.68 -17.66 7.65
C ASP A 247 5.48 -16.85 6.37
N ALA A 248 5.24 -17.54 5.25
CA ALA A 248 5.02 -16.90 3.93
C ALA A 248 3.84 -15.91 3.92
N TYR A 249 2.97 -15.96 4.91
CA TYR A 249 1.82 -15.06 5.03
C TYR A 249 2.01 -13.95 6.07
N ARG A 250 3.21 -13.81 6.62
CA ARG A 250 3.58 -12.76 7.59
C ARG A 250 4.97 -12.21 7.29
N LEU A 251 5.28 -12.01 6.00
CA LEU A 251 6.60 -11.55 5.59
C LEU A 251 6.84 -10.11 6.03
N PRO A 252 7.85 -9.85 6.87
CA PRO A 252 8.16 -8.52 7.36
C PRO A 252 8.78 -7.65 6.26
N ARG A 253 8.62 -6.33 6.38
CA ARG A 253 9.16 -5.36 5.44
C ARG A 253 9.69 -4.13 6.15
N TYR A 254 10.71 -3.50 5.61
CA TYR A 254 11.15 -2.18 6.05
C TYR A 254 10.47 -1.07 5.25
N ALA A 255 9.75 -0.17 5.93
CA ALA A 255 9.26 1.06 5.33
C ALA A 255 10.42 1.97 4.93
N VAL A 256 10.39 2.46 3.69
CA VAL A 256 11.44 3.29 3.08
C VAL A 256 10.82 4.53 2.48
N HIS A 257 11.52 5.64 2.58
CA HIS A 257 11.19 6.87 1.90
C HIS A 257 12.35 7.25 0.96
N ALA A 258 12.05 7.63 -0.27
CA ALA A 258 13.05 7.94 -1.30
C ALA A 258 14.16 8.91 -0.82
N ARG A 259 13.79 9.95 -0.06
CA ARG A 259 14.72 10.95 0.47
C ARG A 259 15.51 10.51 1.71
N ARG A 260 15.29 9.32 2.27
CA ARG A 260 15.89 8.86 3.53
C ARG A 260 16.83 7.67 3.37
N THR A 261 17.72 7.70 2.38
CA THR A 261 18.67 6.63 2.04
C THR A 261 19.56 6.21 3.23
N ARG A 262 20.06 7.16 4.04
CA ARG A 262 20.89 6.84 5.22
C ARG A 262 20.15 5.96 6.23
N ARG A 263 18.85 6.18 6.44
CA ARG A 263 18.01 5.36 7.33
C ARG A 263 17.80 3.94 6.79
N LEU A 264 17.67 3.82 5.47
CA LEU A 264 17.60 2.53 4.78
C LEU A 264 18.88 1.73 5.00
N VAL A 265 20.04 2.32 4.69
CA VAL A 265 21.35 1.67 4.87
C VAL A 265 21.53 1.15 6.29
N ARG A 266 21.22 1.99 7.30
CA ARG A 266 21.31 1.59 8.70
C ARG A 266 20.42 0.37 9.02
N ARG A 267 19.21 0.31 8.48
CA ARG A 267 18.28 -0.82 8.70
C ARG A 267 18.71 -2.10 7.99
N MET A 268 19.30 -1.99 6.80
CA MET A 268 19.72 -3.16 6.00
C MET A 268 21.08 -3.75 6.44
N VAL A 269 21.92 -2.97 7.11
CA VAL A 269 23.28 -3.38 7.51
C VAL A 269 23.37 -3.69 9.00
N LEU A 270 22.56 -3.05 9.83
CA LEU A 270 22.62 -3.18 11.31
C LEU A 270 21.37 -3.86 11.92
N GLY A 271 20.33 -4.11 11.14
CA GLY A 271 19.12 -4.86 11.51
C GLY A 271 19.23 -6.29 11.03
#